data_56dd8607705b6c426485723188947151
#
_entry.id   56dd8607705b6c426485723188947151
#
_cell.length_a   1.000
_cell.length_b   1.000
_cell.length_c   1.000
_cell.angle_alpha   90.00
_cell.angle_beta   90.00
_cell.angle_gamma   90.00
#
_symmetry.space_group_name_H-M   'P 1'
#
loop_
_entity.id
_entity.type
_entity.pdbx_description
1 polymer ?
#
loop_
_entity_poly.entity_id
_entity_poly.type
_entity_poly.pdbx_seq_one_letter_code
_entity_poly.pdbx_strand_id
1 'polypeptide(L)'
;MDKELNNVPYTHGLHEVADNVFAYLQPDGGWGWSNAGLIASEWSSLLVDTLFDLKLTQNMLDSMSSVTSAHPINVVVNTHANGDHCYGNSLVGGENGAQIITTNAAAVEMKAIPPSALEALMKIDLGETTNSYIQDAFGPFEFSDIELPSPDRTFSGELQLDVGGRTVELIEV
;
A
#
# COMPACT_ATOMS: atom_id res chain seq x y z
N MET A 1 15.12 18.09 18.10
CA MET A 1 15.86 16.89 18.54
C MET A 1 15.64 15.88 17.44
N ASP A 2 16.64 15.73 16.56
CA ASP A 2 16.57 14.80 15.45
C ASP A 2 16.43 13.39 16.03
N LYS A 3 15.27 12.77 15.88
CA LYS A 3 15.12 11.35 16.23
C LYS A 3 15.93 10.56 15.20
N GLU A 4 16.99 9.90 15.65
CA GLU A 4 17.74 9.00 14.79
C GLU A 4 16.84 7.87 14.32
N LEU A 5 16.90 7.56 13.01
CA LEU A 5 16.24 6.40 12.47
C LEU A 5 16.95 5.13 12.98
N ASN A 6 16.16 4.13 13.35
CA ASN A 6 16.72 2.84 13.71
C ASN A 6 17.35 2.17 12.47
N ASN A 7 18.55 1.65 12.63
CA ASN A 7 19.15 0.82 11.60
C ASN A 7 18.59 -0.60 11.72
N VAL A 8 17.68 -0.95 10.81
CA VAL A 8 17.03 -2.26 10.77
C VAL A 8 17.58 -3.12 9.63
N PRO A 9 17.65 -4.46 9.79
CA PRO A 9 18.04 -5.34 8.70
C PRO A 9 17.00 -5.33 7.58
N TYR A 10 17.44 -5.38 6.33
CA TYR A 10 16.55 -5.52 5.18
C TYR A 10 16.10 -6.98 5.04
N THR A 11 15.21 -7.40 5.95
CA THR A 11 14.61 -8.73 5.99
C THR A 11 13.09 -8.62 5.90
N HIS A 12 12.44 -9.68 5.42
CA HIS A 12 10.99 -9.72 5.29
C HIS A 12 10.29 -9.50 6.65
N GLY A 13 9.25 -8.69 6.64
CA GLY A 13 8.37 -8.45 7.79
C GLY A 13 8.32 -7.00 8.25
N LEU A 14 7.72 -6.80 9.42
CA LEU A 14 7.50 -5.48 10.02
C LEU A 14 8.70 -5.08 10.89
N HIS A 15 9.24 -3.90 10.66
CA HIS A 15 10.38 -3.33 11.40
C HIS A 15 10.04 -1.94 11.93
N GLU A 16 10.28 -1.69 13.21
CA GLU A 16 10.18 -0.35 13.78
C GLU A 16 11.43 0.46 13.41
N VAL A 17 11.25 1.45 12.53
CA VAL A 17 12.35 2.30 12.01
C VAL A 17 12.51 3.62 12.77
N ALA A 18 11.47 4.04 13.49
CA ALA A 18 11.51 5.15 14.43
C ALA A 18 10.35 4.96 15.43
N ASP A 19 10.28 5.77 16.47
CA ASP A 19 9.24 5.71 17.52
C ASP A 19 7.81 5.68 16.93
N ASN A 20 7.19 4.50 17.01
CA ASN A 20 5.87 4.20 16.42
C ASN A 20 5.79 4.43 14.89
N VAL A 21 6.91 4.30 14.19
CA VAL A 21 6.98 4.32 12.72
C VAL A 21 7.58 3.01 12.25
N PHE A 22 6.86 2.29 11.42
CA PHE A 22 7.22 0.96 10.97
C PHE A 22 7.32 0.89 9.46
N ALA A 23 8.24 0.07 8.97
CA ALA A 23 8.34 -0.35 7.58
C ALA A 23 8.02 -1.84 7.48
N TYR A 24 7.11 -2.20 6.58
CA TYR A 24 6.92 -3.58 6.16
C TYR A 24 7.74 -3.81 4.90
N LEU A 25 8.68 -4.74 4.97
CA LEU A 25 9.66 -4.98 3.93
C LEU A 25 9.42 -6.32 3.23
N GLN A 26 9.53 -6.31 1.91
CA GLN A 26 9.49 -7.48 1.04
C GLN A 26 10.77 -7.54 0.21
N PRO A 27 11.90 -8.02 0.78
CA PRO A 27 13.23 -7.94 0.17
C PRO A 27 13.46 -9.03 -0.92
N ASP A 28 12.51 -9.24 -1.81
CA ASP A 28 12.66 -10.10 -2.98
C ASP A 28 13.55 -9.43 -4.04
N GLY A 29 13.37 -8.12 -4.25
CA GLY A 29 14.07 -7.34 -5.26
C GLY A 29 13.52 -7.51 -6.67
N GLY A 30 12.48 -8.32 -6.84
CA GLY A 30 11.74 -8.48 -8.09
C GLY A 30 10.73 -7.35 -8.31
N TRP A 31 10.20 -7.27 -9.52
CA TRP A 31 9.17 -6.31 -9.88
C TRP A 31 7.86 -6.60 -9.14
N GLY A 32 7.15 -5.56 -8.70
CA GLY A 32 5.87 -5.70 -7.98
C GLY A 32 5.97 -6.07 -6.48
N TRP A 33 7.17 -6.35 -5.97
CA TRP A 33 7.43 -6.57 -4.55
C TRP A 33 7.70 -5.25 -3.84
N SER A 34 6.63 -4.49 -3.61
CA SER A 34 6.69 -3.19 -2.93
C SER A 34 6.82 -3.33 -1.41
N ASN A 35 7.15 -2.23 -0.75
CA ASN A 35 7.13 -2.11 0.71
C ASN A 35 5.98 -1.20 1.13
N ALA A 36 5.60 -1.25 2.41
CA ALA A 36 4.57 -0.40 2.98
C ALA A 36 5.04 0.23 4.29
N GLY A 37 4.35 1.26 4.76
CA GLY A 37 4.66 1.93 6.01
C GLY A 37 3.46 1.99 6.95
N LEU A 38 3.73 1.99 8.27
CA LEU A 38 2.71 2.22 9.28
C LEU A 38 3.20 3.29 10.25
N ILE A 39 2.39 4.33 10.44
CA ILE A 39 2.62 5.38 11.43
C ILE A 39 1.55 5.24 12.50
N ALA A 40 1.91 4.78 13.70
CA ALA A 40 0.99 4.66 14.82
C ALA A 40 1.07 5.89 15.74
N SER A 41 -0.04 6.21 16.40
CA SER A 41 -0.14 7.28 17.38
C SER A 41 -1.03 6.84 18.55
N GLU A 42 -1.46 7.74 19.43
CA GLU A 42 -2.10 7.38 20.70
C GLU A 42 -3.28 6.40 20.56
N TRP A 43 -4.14 6.58 19.56
CA TRP A 43 -5.35 5.76 19.38
C TRP A 43 -5.69 5.46 17.91
N SER A 44 -4.80 5.77 17.00
CA SER A 44 -5.01 5.65 15.55
C SER A 44 -3.71 5.33 14.83
N SER A 45 -3.79 4.80 13.62
CA SER A 45 -2.65 4.69 12.72
C SER A 45 -3.00 5.07 11.29
N LEU A 46 -1.95 5.40 10.53
CA LEU A 46 -1.96 5.66 9.11
C LEU A 46 -1.10 4.60 8.42
N LEU A 47 -1.70 3.90 7.46
CA LEU A 47 -1.01 2.98 6.56
C LEU A 47 -0.56 3.73 5.31
N VAL A 48 0.70 3.59 4.92
CA VAL A 48 1.25 4.08 3.65
C VAL A 48 1.35 2.90 2.71
N ASP A 49 0.55 2.92 1.68
CA ASP A 49 0.40 1.88 0.65
C ASP A 49 -0.13 0.53 1.16
N THR A 50 -0.72 -0.19 0.26
CA THR A 50 -1.01 -1.63 0.37
C THR A 50 -0.11 -2.40 -0.59
N LEU A 51 -0.41 -3.67 -0.87
CA LEU A 51 0.44 -4.49 -1.72
C LEU A 51 -0.29 -4.96 -2.98
N PHE A 52 0.42 -5.72 -3.83
CA PHE A 52 0.00 -6.02 -5.18
C PHE A 52 -1.18 -6.98 -5.29
N ASP A 53 -1.42 -7.78 -4.26
CA ASP A 53 -2.59 -8.65 -4.20
C ASP A 53 -3.18 -8.73 -2.79
N LEU A 54 -4.36 -9.36 -2.68
CA LEU A 54 -5.08 -9.45 -1.43
C LEU A 54 -4.34 -10.33 -0.40
N LYS A 55 -3.68 -11.39 -0.86
CA LYS A 55 -2.96 -12.31 0.03
C LYS A 55 -1.73 -11.68 0.65
N LEU A 56 -0.95 -10.97 -0.16
CA LEU A 56 0.23 -10.22 0.33
C LEU A 56 -0.20 -9.14 1.31
N THR A 57 -1.25 -8.38 0.97
CA THR A 57 -1.79 -7.35 1.86
C THR A 57 -2.31 -7.94 3.16
N GLN A 58 -3.03 -9.07 3.13
CA GLN A 58 -3.49 -9.72 4.36
C GLN A 58 -2.31 -10.16 5.25
N ASN A 59 -1.27 -10.77 4.67
CA ASN A 59 -0.07 -11.16 5.41
C ASN A 59 0.63 -9.96 6.05
N MET A 60 0.66 -8.82 5.35
CA MET A 60 1.18 -7.55 5.89
C MET A 60 0.34 -7.08 7.08
N LEU A 61 -0.98 -7.04 6.94
CA LEU A 61 -1.90 -6.63 8.01
C LEU A 61 -1.81 -7.55 9.24
N ASP A 62 -1.69 -8.85 9.03
CA ASP A 62 -1.47 -9.83 10.10
C ASP A 62 -0.16 -9.55 10.85
N SER A 63 0.91 -9.20 10.13
CA SER A 63 2.19 -8.80 10.74
C SER A 63 2.09 -7.51 11.54
N MET A 64 1.20 -6.59 11.15
CA MET A 64 0.95 -5.32 11.83
C MET A 64 -0.01 -5.47 13.02
N SER A 65 -0.67 -6.61 13.20
CA SER A 65 -1.76 -6.80 14.16
C SER A 65 -1.39 -6.49 15.62
N SER A 66 -0.13 -6.74 16.02
CA SER A 66 0.37 -6.40 17.36
C SER A 66 0.33 -4.89 17.65
N VAL A 67 0.45 -4.05 16.61
CA VAL A 67 0.38 -2.59 16.69
C VAL A 67 -1.05 -2.11 16.48
N THR A 68 -1.69 -2.59 15.41
CA THR A 68 -3.00 -2.08 14.97
C THR A 68 -4.17 -2.51 15.87
N SER A 69 -3.99 -3.53 16.71
CA SER A 69 -4.97 -3.89 17.74
C SER A 69 -5.18 -2.78 18.78
N ALA A 70 -4.14 -2.02 19.10
CA ALA A 70 -4.22 -0.88 20.02
C ALA A 70 -4.39 0.45 19.26
N HIS A 71 -3.92 0.52 18.03
CA HIS A 71 -3.90 1.71 17.18
C HIS A 71 -4.52 1.39 15.82
N PRO A 72 -5.86 1.31 15.69
CA PRO A 72 -6.55 0.92 14.45
C PRO A 72 -6.12 1.78 13.27
N ILE A 73 -6.04 1.17 12.08
CA ILE A 73 -5.79 1.89 10.83
C ILE A 73 -7.05 2.68 10.48
N ASN A 74 -6.99 4.00 10.60
CA ASN A 74 -8.09 4.91 10.26
C ASN A 74 -7.87 5.65 8.94
N VAL A 75 -6.63 5.67 8.45
CA VAL A 75 -6.24 6.32 7.20
C VAL A 75 -5.32 5.41 6.41
N VAL A 76 -5.56 5.32 5.10
CA VAL A 76 -4.64 4.74 4.12
C VAL A 76 -4.23 5.85 3.16
N VAL A 77 -2.94 6.03 2.95
CA VAL A 77 -2.40 6.94 1.94
C VAL A 77 -1.73 6.11 0.86
N ASN A 78 -2.21 6.21 -0.38
CA ASN A 78 -1.48 5.64 -1.50
C ASN A 78 -0.53 6.69 -2.09
N THR A 79 0.75 6.35 -2.19
CA THR A 79 1.79 7.24 -2.70
C THR A 79 1.60 7.52 -4.20
N HIS A 80 1.11 6.52 -4.96
CA HIS A 80 0.81 6.60 -6.37
C HIS A 80 -0.16 5.48 -6.82
N ALA A 81 -0.43 5.38 -8.11
CA ALA A 81 -1.50 4.54 -8.66
C ALA A 81 -1.08 3.12 -9.05
N ASN A 82 0.22 2.77 -8.96
CA ASN A 82 0.63 1.43 -9.34
C ASN A 82 -0.01 0.37 -8.44
N GLY A 83 -0.43 -0.74 -9.04
CA GLY A 83 -1.22 -1.78 -8.35
C GLY A 83 -0.53 -2.36 -7.11
N ASP A 84 0.78 -2.48 -7.15
CA ASP A 84 1.61 -2.96 -6.02
C ASP A 84 1.63 -2.00 -4.81
N HIS A 85 0.94 -0.86 -4.92
CA HIS A 85 0.76 0.12 -3.83
C HIS A 85 -0.71 0.35 -3.44
N CYS A 86 -1.69 -0.17 -4.22
CA CYS A 86 -3.09 0.13 -3.97
C CYS A 86 -4.08 -1.03 -4.14
N TYR A 87 -3.69 -2.16 -4.76
CA TYR A 87 -4.65 -3.23 -5.04
C TYR A 87 -5.17 -3.95 -3.80
N GLY A 88 -4.49 -3.86 -2.68
CA GLY A 88 -4.97 -4.35 -1.38
C GLY A 88 -5.93 -3.42 -0.63
N ASN A 89 -6.28 -2.26 -1.20
CA ASN A 89 -7.09 -1.24 -0.51
C ASN A 89 -8.43 -1.75 0.01
N SER A 90 -9.06 -2.71 -0.67
CA SER A 90 -10.35 -3.29 -0.22
C SER A 90 -10.29 -3.99 1.13
N LEU A 91 -9.11 -4.44 1.58
CA LEU A 91 -8.93 -5.08 2.89
C LEU A 91 -8.89 -4.08 4.06
N VAL A 92 -8.65 -2.81 3.79
CA VAL A 92 -8.49 -1.78 4.82
C VAL A 92 -9.47 -0.62 4.69
N GLY A 93 -9.89 -0.29 3.47
CA GLY A 93 -10.86 0.76 3.16
C GLY A 93 -12.30 0.24 3.04
N GLY A 94 -13.19 1.09 2.53
CA GLY A 94 -14.59 0.78 2.31
C GLY A 94 -15.51 1.41 3.34
N GLU A 95 -16.81 1.07 3.29
CA GLU A 95 -17.89 1.82 3.96
C GLU A 95 -17.72 2.02 5.48
N ASN A 96 -16.99 1.14 6.15
CA ASN A 96 -16.68 1.25 7.60
C ASN A 96 -15.19 1.05 7.89
N GLY A 97 -14.35 1.15 6.87
CA GLY A 97 -12.91 0.98 6.96
C GLY A 97 -12.14 2.30 7.12
N ALA A 98 -10.84 2.24 6.85
CA ALA A 98 -9.97 3.39 6.85
C ALA A 98 -10.30 4.33 5.68
N GLN A 99 -10.13 5.63 5.88
CA GLN A 99 -10.23 6.64 4.82
C GLN A 99 -9.07 6.49 3.84
N ILE A 100 -9.35 6.28 2.57
CA ILE A 100 -8.34 6.19 1.51
C ILE A 100 -8.06 7.59 0.95
N ILE A 101 -6.80 8.00 1.00
CA ILE A 101 -6.31 9.31 0.55
C ILE A 101 -5.21 9.13 -0.48
N THR A 102 -5.24 9.91 -1.56
CA THR A 102 -4.16 9.98 -2.55
C THR A 102 -4.18 11.32 -3.28
N THR A 103 -3.24 11.56 -4.18
CA THR A 103 -3.25 12.77 -5.02
C THR A 103 -4.36 12.74 -6.08
N ASN A 104 -4.74 13.91 -6.59
CA ASN A 104 -5.71 13.99 -7.69
C ASN A 104 -5.21 13.23 -8.93
N ALA A 105 -3.92 13.29 -9.23
CA ALA A 105 -3.30 12.58 -10.34
C ALA A 105 -3.41 11.06 -10.16
N ALA A 106 -2.98 10.53 -9.03
CA ALA A 106 -3.05 9.10 -8.75
C ALA A 106 -4.49 8.55 -8.77
N ALA A 107 -5.48 9.32 -8.26
CA ALA A 107 -6.88 8.91 -8.31
C ALA A 107 -7.42 8.76 -9.74
N VAL A 108 -6.91 9.56 -10.69
CA VAL A 108 -7.25 9.43 -12.12
C VAL A 108 -6.61 8.19 -12.72
N GLU A 109 -5.33 7.96 -12.43
CA GLU A 109 -4.57 6.81 -12.93
C GLU A 109 -5.10 5.47 -12.41
N MET A 110 -5.48 5.37 -11.14
CA MET A 110 -6.09 4.18 -10.54
C MET A 110 -7.34 3.70 -11.32
N LYS A 111 -8.14 4.66 -11.84
CA LYS A 111 -9.31 4.33 -12.67
C LYS A 111 -8.93 3.85 -14.07
N ALA A 112 -7.80 4.30 -14.59
CA ALA A 112 -7.34 3.97 -15.95
C ALA A 112 -6.75 2.56 -16.03
N ILE A 113 -6.16 2.05 -14.94
CA ILE A 113 -5.53 0.73 -14.88
C ILE A 113 -6.16 -0.09 -13.74
N PRO A 114 -7.38 -0.63 -13.95
CA PRO A 114 -8.04 -1.45 -12.93
C PRO A 114 -7.36 -2.83 -12.81
N PRO A 115 -7.48 -3.52 -11.66
CA PRO A 115 -6.93 -4.88 -11.44
C PRO A 115 -7.33 -5.87 -12.53
N SER A 116 -8.57 -5.78 -13.02
CA SER A 116 -9.08 -6.62 -14.11
C SER A 116 -8.31 -6.49 -15.44
N ALA A 117 -7.60 -5.38 -15.65
CA ALA A 117 -6.75 -5.22 -16.84
C ALA A 117 -5.51 -6.12 -16.75
N LEU A 118 -4.89 -6.26 -15.57
CA LEU A 118 -3.78 -7.21 -15.36
C LEU A 118 -4.28 -8.65 -15.40
N GLU A 119 -5.41 -8.95 -14.79
CA GLU A 119 -6.02 -10.27 -14.88
C GLU A 119 -6.29 -10.68 -16.34
N ALA A 120 -6.77 -9.75 -17.17
CA ALA A 120 -6.98 -9.99 -18.59
C ALA A 120 -5.64 -10.16 -19.33
N LEU A 121 -4.64 -9.33 -19.03
CA LEU A 121 -3.30 -9.41 -19.62
C LEU A 121 -2.64 -10.77 -19.41
N MET A 122 -2.81 -11.37 -18.22
CA MET A 122 -2.30 -12.69 -17.89
C MET A 122 -2.92 -13.84 -18.74
N LYS A 123 -4.07 -13.59 -19.37
CA LYS A 123 -4.84 -14.57 -20.15
C LYS A 123 -4.65 -14.43 -21.66
N ILE A 124 -4.03 -13.34 -22.13
CA ILE A 124 -3.84 -13.04 -23.55
C ILE A 124 -2.56 -13.69 -24.06
N ASP A 125 -2.61 -14.32 -25.24
CA ASP A 125 -1.42 -14.77 -25.95
C ASP A 125 -0.83 -13.63 -26.79
N LEU A 126 0.31 -13.12 -26.36
CA LEU A 126 1.08 -12.05 -27.00
C LEU A 126 2.38 -12.57 -27.64
N GLY A 127 2.52 -13.88 -27.76
CA GLY A 127 3.71 -14.56 -28.27
C GLY A 127 4.73 -14.90 -27.15
N GLU A 128 5.55 -15.90 -27.41
CA GLU A 128 6.40 -16.57 -26.43
C GLU A 128 7.25 -15.59 -25.58
N THR A 129 7.96 -14.66 -26.23
CA THR A 129 8.85 -13.72 -25.54
C THR A 129 8.08 -12.78 -24.61
N THR A 130 6.95 -12.25 -25.08
CA THR A 130 6.12 -11.33 -24.29
C THR A 130 5.42 -12.07 -23.14
N ASN A 131 4.90 -13.27 -23.42
CA ASN A 131 4.26 -14.10 -22.41
C ASN A 131 5.25 -14.49 -21.31
N SER A 132 6.50 -14.84 -21.65
CA SER A 132 7.54 -15.15 -20.66
C SER A 132 7.79 -13.94 -19.75
N TYR A 133 7.98 -12.75 -20.33
CA TYR A 133 8.15 -11.52 -19.54
C TYR A 133 6.97 -11.23 -18.62
N ILE A 134 5.74 -11.36 -19.13
CA ILE A 134 4.52 -11.15 -18.31
C ILE A 134 4.45 -12.15 -17.17
N GLN A 135 4.75 -13.42 -17.42
CA GLN A 135 4.76 -14.45 -16.39
C GLN A 135 5.87 -14.23 -15.35
N ASP A 136 7.04 -13.78 -15.77
CA ASP A 136 8.14 -13.47 -14.85
C ASP A 136 7.79 -12.25 -13.96
N ALA A 137 7.16 -11.22 -14.53
CA ALA A 137 6.83 -9.99 -13.82
C ALA A 137 5.57 -10.10 -12.95
N PHE A 138 4.52 -10.76 -13.43
CA PHE A 138 3.19 -10.75 -12.81
C PHE A 138 2.74 -12.13 -12.32
N GLY A 139 3.35 -13.23 -12.80
CA GLY A 139 2.96 -14.58 -12.44
C GLY A 139 3.02 -14.93 -10.95
N PRO A 140 3.89 -14.30 -10.12
CA PRO A 140 3.88 -14.51 -8.67
C PRO A 140 2.64 -13.99 -7.94
N PHE A 141 1.80 -13.15 -8.59
CA PHE A 141 0.69 -12.42 -7.97
C PHE A 141 -0.68 -12.93 -8.45
N GLU A 142 -1.70 -12.77 -7.60
CA GLU A 142 -3.08 -13.13 -7.89
C GLU A 142 -3.95 -11.87 -8.04
N PHE A 143 -4.48 -11.64 -9.24
CA PHE A 143 -5.27 -10.43 -9.54
C PHE A 143 -6.78 -10.68 -9.59
N SER A 144 -7.24 -11.90 -9.37
CA SER A 144 -8.67 -12.20 -9.33
C SER A 144 -9.31 -11.62 -8.06
N ASP A 145 -10.59 -11.30 -8.17
CA ASP A 145 -11.42 -10.83 -7.06
C ASP A 145 -10.93 -9.53 -6.37
N ILE A 146 -10.02 -8.78 -7.01
CA ILE A 146 -9.59 -7.50 -6.48
C ILE A 146 -10.60 -6.42 -6.87
N GLU A 147 -11.27 -5.87 -5.87
CA GLU A 147 -12.08 -4.66 -5.98
C GLU A 147 -11.24 -3.48 -5.51
N LEU A 148 -10.98 -2.50 -6.39
CA LEU A 148 -10.24 -1.30 -6.03
C LEU A 148 -11.23 -0.19 -5.64
N PRO A 149 -11.41 0.13 -4.35
CA PRO A 149 -12.27 1.20 -3.93
C PRO A 149 -11.74 2.55 -4.40
N SER A 150 -12.66 3.45 -4.75
CA SER A 150 -12.27 4.83 -5.06
C SER A 150 -11.73 5.52 -3.81
N PRO A 151 -10.71 6.40 -3.94
CA PRO A 151 -10.27 7.21 -2.82
C PRO A 151 -11.41 8.07 -2.25
N ASP A 152 -11.50 8.13 -0.91
CA ASP A 152 -12.49 8.96 -0.20
C ASP A 152 -12.12 10.43 -0.24
N ARG A 153 -10.82 10.72 -0.30
CA ARG A 153 -10.28 12.08 -0.36
C ARG A 153 -9.09 12.16 -1.31
N THR A 154 -9.06 13.23 -2.08
CA THR A 154 -7.90 13.55 -2.93
C THR A 154 -7.37 14.93 -2.61
N PHE A 155 -6.09 15.19 -2.95
CA PHE A 155 -5.44 16.47 -2.73
C PHE A 155 -4.47 16.80 -3.86
N SER A 156 -4.00 18.07 -3.88
CA SER A 156 -2.86 18.52 -4.67
C SER A 156 -1.98 19.41 -3.79
N GLY A 157 -0.68 19.38 -4.04
CA GLY A 157 0.30 20.14 -3.27
C GLY A 157 0.51 19.54 -1.87
N GLU A 158 0.03 20.20 -0.83
CA GLU A 158 0.26 19.79 0.56
C GLU A 158 -1.05 19.50 1.28
N LEU A 159 -1.04 18.46 2.14
CA LEU A 159 -2.15 18.11 3.00
C LEU A 159 -1.64 17.68 4.37
N GLN A 160 -2.12 18.33 5.43
CA GLN A 160 -1.86 17.92 6.80
C GLN A 160 -3.00 17.04 7.33
N LEU A 161 -2.62 15.98 8.03
CA LEU A 161 -3.53 15.05 8.70
C LEU A 161 -3.19 14.99 10.19
N ASP A 162 -4.21 14.92 11.02
CA ASP A 162 -4.06 14.50 12.41
C ASP A 162 -4.33 12.99 12.51
N VAL A 163 -3.33 12.25 12.94
CA VAL A 163 -3.40 10.80 13.14
C VAL A 163 -3.24 10.54 14.63
N GLY A 164 -4.34 10.56 15.38
CA GLY A 164 -4.33 10.30 16.81
C GLY A 164 -3.42 11.25 17.61
N GLY A 165 -3.44 12.54 17.29
CA GLY A 165 -2.60 13.57 17.92
C GLY A 165 -1.21 13.75 17.30
N ARG A 166 -0.83 12.91 16.29
CA ARG A 166 0.39 13.08 15.50
C ARG A 166 0.06 13.78 14.19
N THR A 167 0.73 14.89 13.90
CA THR A 167 0.62 15.54 12.59
C THR A 167 1.45 14.77 11.56
N VAL A 168 0.81 14.39 10.46
CA VAL A 168 1.44 13.82 9.26
C VAL A 168 1.20 14.78 8.09
N GLU A 169 2.26 15.15 7.41
CA GLU A 169 2.22 16.04 6.25
C GLU A 169 2.44 15.21 4.98
N LEU A 170 1.51 15.32 4.05
CA LEU A 170 1.58 14.71 2.73
C LEU A 170 1.98 15.79 1.73
N ILE A 171 3.00 15.52 0.91
CA ILE A 171 3.52 16.44 -0.09
C ILE A 171 3.50 15.76 -1.45
N GLU A 172 2.79 16.36 -2.41
CA GLU A 172 2.81 15.94 -3.81
C GLU A 172 4.11 16.44 -4.48
N VAL A 173 4.84 15.52 -5.11
CA VAL A 173 6.12 15.79 -5.78
C VAL A 173 6.06 15.50 -7.27
#